data_ccd1a99b23df85141c230ea1b00c49aa
#
_entry.id   ccd1a99b23df85141c230ea1b00c49aa
#
_cell.length_a   1.000
_cell.length_b   1.000
_cell.length_c   1.000
_cell.angle_alpha   90.00
_cell.angle_beta   90.00
_cell.angle_gamma   90.00
#
_symmetry.space_group_name_H-M   'P 1'
#
loop_
_entity.id
_entity.type
_entity.pdbx_description
1 polymer ?
#
loop_
_entity_poly.entity_id
_entity_poly.type
_entity_poly.pdbx_seq_one_letter_code
_entity_poly.pdbx_strand_id
1 'polypeptide(L)'
;MHSRDLIEQYKTYVQDWRRYFHKHPELSNEEFETTKTLAKELESMGVEVHVDTERGTGLIGIIHGAKPGKAIALRADIDALPVQEHNTFDFKSDVDGKMHACGHDGHMAILLGAAKMLTAMKDRIEGDVYLAFQPAEETGAGAPDFMQFDNWFEKIDAIFGGHVWIDLPAGLISVEEGPRMAASSKITIRVKGKQGHGAQPHQAIDAVVVASAIVMNLQTVVSRNVSALDSLVLTIGNIHSGSEWNVIPGEAQMGGTIRFFDPAQEDHYVESIRRVVEHTALAYGATAELIYEKKVPPTINDAAASELAERVVIDTLGKEKLSKMRKVMPGEDFAWYLQEKPGCFTFIGIQNPEVGATFDHHNNRFTMDDSVLSAASAVYAEYAIAWLKEHK
;
A
#
# COMPACT_ATOMS: atom_id res chain seq x y z
N MET A 1 -19.14 22.96 15.54
CA MET A 1 -18.13 23.08 14.48
C MET A 1 -18.05 21.75 13.77
N HIS A 2 -17.98 21.73 12.45
CA HIS A 2 -17.79 20.54 11.63
C HIS A 2 -16.45 20.65 10.87
N SER A 3 -15.85 19.51 10.50
CA SER A 3 -14.55 19.51 9.80
C SER A 3 -14.60 20.26 8.46
N ARG A 4 -15.73 20.22 7.74
CA ARG A 4 -15.93 21.00 6.51
C ARG A 4 -15.73 22.51 6.72
N ASP A 5 -16.03 23.02 7.91
CA ASP A 5 -15.88 24.45 8.24
C ASP A 5 -14.38 24.80 8.41
N LEU A 6 -13.52 23.79 8.59
CA LEU A 6 -12.08 23.92 8.84
C LEU A 6 -11.23 23.66 7.58
N ILE A 7 -11.82 23.21 6.46
CA ILE A 7 -11.07 22.87 5.23
C ILE A 7 -10.22 24.06 4.76
N GLU A 8 -10.84 25.22 4.56
CA GLU A 8 -10.12 26.42 4.10
C GLU A 8 -9.17 26.96 5.17
N GLN A 9 -9.53 26.85 6.45
CA GLN A 9 -8.68 27.30 7.56
C GLN A 9 -7.35 26.55 7.63
N TYR A 10 -7.36 25.24 7.35
CA TYR A 10 -6.16 24.40 7.45
C TYR A 10 -5.54 24.03 6.09
N LYS A 11 -6.05 24.59 4.99
CA LYS A 11 -5.56 24.30 3.65
C LYS A 11 -4.05 24.54 3.50
N THR A 12 -3.60 25.75 3.84
CA THR A 12 -2.19 26.12 3.78
C THR A 12 -1.34 25.23 4.70
N TYR A 13 -1.81 24.94 5.91
CA TYR A 13 -1.15 24.07 6.86
C TYR A 13 -0.89 22.68 6.26
N VAL A 14 -1.90 22.05 5.63
CA VAL A 14 -1.76 20.72 5.02
C VAL A 14 -0.83 20.76 3.81
N GLN A 15 -0.93 21.81 2.97
CA GLN A 15 -0.04 21.99 1.82
C GLN A 15 1.43 22.17 2.25
N ASP A 16 1.67 22.99 3.28
CA ASP A 16 3.01 23.27 3.77
C ASP A 16 3.67 22.00 4.32
N TRP A 17 2.93 21.18 5.08
CA TRP A 17 3.44 19.89 5.56
C TRP A 17 3.71 18.90 4.43
N ARG A 18 2.81 18.80 3.43
CA ARG A 18 3.04 17.96 2.25
C ARG A 18 4.35 18.34 1.56
N ARG A 19 4.56 19.63 1.33
CA ARG A 19 5.76 20.15 0.65
C ARG A 19 7.01 19.99 1.49
N TYR A 20 6.89 20.13 2.80
CA TYR A 20 7.99 19.86 3.72
C TYR A 20 8.46 18.41 3.64
N PHE A 21 7.56 17.43 3.75
CA PHE A 21 7.92 16.01 3.65
C PHE A 21 8.44 15.67 2.26
N HIS A 22 7.87 16.21 1.22
CA HIS A 22 8.34 16.01 -0.15
C HIS A 22 9.81 16.43 -0.34
N LYS A 23 10.23 17.51 0.32
CA LYS A 23 11.62 17.98 0.31
C LYS A 23 12.58 17.10 1.10
N HIS A 24 12.10 16.40 2.11
CA HIS A 24 12.93 15.65 3.06
C HIS A 24 12.56 14.15 3.09
N PRO A 25 12.61 13.44 1.95
CA PRO A 25 12.21 12.05 1.88
C PRO A 25 13.22 11.13 2.57
N GLU A 26 12.73 10.18 3.36
CA GLU A 26 13.49 9.10 3.96
C GLU A 26 12.97 7.75 3.48
N LEU A 27 13.87 6.78 3.25
CA LEU A 27 13.49 5.46 2.74
C LEU A 27 12.86 4.60 3.84
N SER A 28 12.19 3.52 3.41
CA SER A 28 11.62 2.50 4.31
C SER A 28 12.63 2.05 5.37
N ASN A 29 12.23 2.07 6.64
CA ASN A 29 13.04 1.79 7.84
C ASN A 29 14.18 2.81 8.13
N GLU A 30 14.21 3.94 7.44
CA GLU A 30 15.16 5.04 7.66
C GLU A 30 14.43 6.37 7.99
N GLU A 31 13.12 6.35 8.30
CA GLU A 31 12.24 7.52 8.48
C GLU A 31 12.44 8.20 9.86
N PHE A 32 13.69 8.39 10.26
CA PHE A 32 14.04 8.87 11.60
C PHE A 32 13.67 10.34 11.83
N GLU A 33 14.04 11.23 10.91
CA GLU A 33 13.75 12.67 11.06
C GLU A 33 12.28 12.95 10.72
N THR A 34 11.67 12.18 9.81
CA THR A 34 10.23 12.21 9.54
C THR A 34 9.45 11.89 10.81
N THR A 35 9.80 10.80 11.50
CA THR A 35 9.17 10.38 12.76
C THR A 35 9.30 11.45 13.85
N LYS A 36 10.49 12.02 14.05
CA LYS A 36 10.72 13.09 15.02
C LYS A 36 9.91 14.35 14.72
N THR A 37 9.82 14.70 13.43
CA THR A 37 9.06 15.88 12.96
C THR A 37 7.58 15.70 13.22
N LEU A 38 7.03 14.52 12.87
CA LEU A 38 5.65 14.15 13.14
C LEU A 38 5.34 14.17 14.65
N ALA A 39 6.21 13.55 15.46
CA ALA A 39 6.05 13.53 16.91
C ALA A 39 5.97 14.95 17.49
N LYS A 40 6.93 15.80 17.14
CA LYS A 40 6.97 17.20 17.61
C LYS A 40 5.72 17.99 17.21
N GLU A 41 5.23 17.80 15.97
CA GLU A 41 4.04 18.50 15.50
C GLU A 41 2.79 18.04 16.25
N LEU A 42 2.61 16.74 16.46
CA LEU A 42 1.50 16.19 17.23
C LEU A 42 1.53 16.64 18.71
N GLU A 43 2.71 16.62 19.34
CA GLU A 43 2.89 17.13 20.70
C GLU A 43 2.51 18.62 20.80
N SER A 44 2.82 19.42 19.78
CA SER A 44 2.43 20.84 19.71
C SER A 44 0.93 21.06 19.73
N MET A 45 0.16 20.07 19.27
CA MET A 45 -1.31 20.06 19.29
C MET A 45 -1.88 19.50 20.61
N GLY A 46 -1.03 19.04 21.53
CA GLY A 46 -1.44 18.38 22.77
C GLY A 46 -1.91 16.95 22.59
N VAL A 47 -1.47 16.27 21.53
CA VAL A 47 -1.69 14.85 21.28
C VAL A 47 -0.68 14.04 22.09
N GLU A 48 -1.10 12.96 22.73
CA GLU A 48 -0.21 11.98 23.37
C GLU A 48 0.52 11.20 22.26
N VAL A 49 1.86 11.09 22.36
CA VAL A 49 2.69 10.48 21.29
C VAL A 49 3.53 9.33 21.85
N HIS A 50 3.47 8.20 21.17
CA HIS A 50 4.30 7.02 21.40
C HIS A 50 5.14 6.76 20.16
N VAL A 51 6.45 6.89 20.27
CA VAL A 51 7.41 6.61 19.19
C VAL A 51 7.95 5.19 19.35
N ASP A 52 8.06 4.44 18.26
CA ASP A 52 8.74 3.15 18.28
C ASP A 52 10.26 3.35 18.51
N THR A 53 10.66 3.23 19.77
CA THR A 53 12.06 3.47 20.19
C THR A 53 12.99 2.30 19.85
N GLU A 54 12.46 1.11 19.53
CA GLU A 54 13.27 -0.04 19.14
C GLU A 54 13.71 0.08 17.68
N ARG A 55 12.81 0.54 16.81
CA ARG A 55 13.09 0.79 15.39
C ARG A 55 13.60 2.21 15.15
N GLY A 56 13.13 3.16 15.93
CA GLY A 56 13.37 4.59 15.74
C GLY A 56 12.51 5.22 14.63
N THR A 57 11.60 4.45 14.01
CA THR A 57 10.74 4.90 12.92
C THR A 57 9.28 4.52 13.17
N GLY A 58 8.36 5.41 12.82
CA GLY A 58 6.93 5.25 13.09
C GLY A 58 6.50 5.68 14.49
N LEU A 59 5.24 6.06 14.59
CA LEU A 59 4.64 6.52 15.86
C LEU A 59 3.13 6.36 15.87
N ILE A 60 2.57 6.34 17.09
CA ILE A 60 1.15 6.46 17.37
C ILE A 60 0.89 7.74 18.12
N GLY A 61 -0.01 8.58 17.59
CA GLY A 61 -0.62 9.69 18.32
C GLY A 61 -1.96 9.26 18.90
N ILE A 62 -2.32 9.72 20.12
CA ILE A 62 -3.63 9.42 20.70
C ILE A 62 -4.35 10.72 21.05
N ILE A 63 -5.53 10.89 20.48
CA ILE A 63 -6.44 11.99 20.84
C ILE A 63 -7.55 11.38 21.71
N HIS A 64 -7.47 11.66 23.02
CA HIS A 64 -8.53 11.27 23.96
C HIS A 64 -9.74 12.19 23.79
N GLY A 65 -10.90 11.59 23.55
CA GLY A 65 -12.15 12.33 23.42
C GLY A 65 -12.66 12.90 24.74
N ALA A 66 -13.76 13.63 24.66
CA ALA A 66 -14.41 14.24 25.84
C ALA A 66 -15.20 13.22 26.68
N LYS A 67 -15.49 12.06 26.15
CA LYS A 67 -16.23 10.98 26.81
C LYS A 67 -15.55 9.64 26.55
N PRO A 68 -15.64 8.69 27.50
CA PRO A 68 -15.17 7.34 27.24
C PRO A 68 -15.97 6.67 26.15
N GLY A 69 -15.35 5.77 25.39
CA GLY A 69 -15.96 5.02 24.32
C GLY A 69 -14.98 4.02 23.71
N LYS A 70 -15.28 3.55 22.51
CA LYS A 70 -14.40 2.70 21.70
C LYS A 70 -13.22 3.49 21.12
N ALA A 71 -12.33 2.80 20.41
CA ALA A 71 -11.21 3.41 19.77
C ALA A 71 -11.15 3.11 18.26
N ILE A 72 -10.77 4.10 17.48
CA ILE A 72 -10.56 3.97 16.03
C ILE A 72 -9.19 4.50 15.64
N ALA A 73 -8.53 3.82 14.68
CA ALA A 73 -7.30 4.32 14.11
C ALA A 73 -7.52 5.00 12.75
N LEU A 74 -6.74 6.06 12.51
CA LEU A 74 -6.52 6.70 11.23
C LEU A 74 -5.08 6.47 10.82
N ARG A 75 -4.79 5.96 9.63
CA ARG A 75 -3.44 5.58 9.20
C ARG A 75 -2.92 6.45 8.05
N ALA A 76 -1.64 6.78 8.13
CA ALA A 76 -0.81 7.22 7.02
C ALA A 76 0.52 6.46 7.05
N ASP A 77 1.00 6.04 5.87
CA ASP A 77 2.37 5.61 5.66
C ASP A 77 3.31 6.81 5.59
N ILE A 78 4.64 6.59 5.83
CA ILE A 78 5.57 7.71 5.95
C ILE A 78 6.87 7.57 5.16
N ASP A 79 7.09 6.44 4.50
CA ASP A 79 8.32 6.14 3.76
C ASP A 79 8.32 6.69 2.33
N ALA A 80 9.51 6.86 1.79
CA ALA A 80 9.79 7.29 0.43
C ALA A 80 10.53 6.21 -0.37
N LEU A 81 10.72 6.46 -1.66
CA LEU A 81 11.33 5.54 -2.62
C LEU A 81 12.74 5.98 -3.05
N PRO A 82 13.63 5.02 -3.44
CA PRO A 82 14.93 5.31 -4.02
C PRO A 82 14.80 5.74 -5.49
N VAL A 83 14.15 6.88 -5.72
CA VAL A 83 13.88 7.46 -7.03
C VAL A 83 14.56 8.82 -7.14
N GLN A 84 15.33 9.04 -8.21
CA GLN A 84 15.90 10.36 -8.52
C GLN A 84 14.81 11.26 -9.08
N GLU A 85 14.46 12.31 -8.38
CA GLU A 85 13.43 13.25 -8.80
C GLU A 85 13.90 14.16 -9.96
N HIS A 86 13.01 14.34 -10.96
CA HIS A 86 13.25 15.21 -12.12
C HIS A 86 12.26 16.39 -12.21
N ASN A 87 11.52 16.67 -11.19
CA ASN A 87 10.64 17.84 -11.12
C ASN A 87 11.45 19.14 -10.95
N THR A 88 10.81 20.29 -11.21
CA THR A 88 11.46 21.61 -11.19
C THR A 88 10.79 22.62 -10.26
N PHE A 89 9.78 22.22 -9.48
CA PHE A 89 9.15 23.10 -8.50
C PHE A 89 10.01 23.32 -7.25
N ASP A 90 9.71 24.33 -6.47
CA ASP A 90 10.52 24.81 -5.34
C ASP A 90 10.67 23.81 -4.19
N PHE A 91 9.70 22.89 -4.07
CA PHE A 91 9.64 21.89 -3.01
C PHE A 91 10.04 20.48 -3.47
N LYS A 92 10.74 20.34 -4.60
CA LYS A 92 11.32 19.05 -4.99
C LYS A 92 12.25 18.52 -3.90
N SER A 93 12.50 17.23 -3.90
CA SER A 93 13.42 16.58 -2.96
C SER A 93 14.77 17.29 -2.87
N ASP A 94 15.20 17.59 -1.66
CA ASP A 94 16.55 18.08 -1.35
C ASP A 94 17.55 16.92 -1.15
N VAL A 95 17.07 15.65 -1.20
CA VAL A 95 17.89 14.44 -0.99
C VAL A 95 18.09 13.71 -2.31
N ASP A 96 19.33 13.68 -2.77
CA ASP A 96 19.67 13.04 -4.04
C ASP A 96 19.34 11.54 -4.02
N GLY A 97 18.68 11.04 -5.09
CA GLY A 97 18.28 9.64 -5.23
C GLY A 97 17.08 9.21 -4.38
N LYS A 98 16.41 10.12 -3.64
CA LYS A 98 15.21 9.80 -2.85
C LYS A 98 14.05 10.72 -3.21
N MET A 99 12.82 10.18 -3.26
CA MET A 99 11.62 10.94 -3.60
C MET A 99 10.36 10.29 -3.01
N HIS A 100 9.43 11.09 -2.50
CA HIS A 100 8.06 10.61 -2.25
C HIS A 100 7.29 10.43 -3.58
N ALA A 101 7.66 9.39 -4.33
CA ALA A 101 7.06 9.11 -5.63
C ALA A 101 5.77 8.26 -5.55
N CYS A 102 5.36 7.84 -4.34
CA CYS A 102 4.09 7.17 -4.10
C CYS A 102 3.01 8.09 -3.48
N GLY A 103 3.42 9.22 -2.90
CA GLY A 103 2.48 10.20 -2.34
C GLY A 103 2.28 10.13 -0.83
N HIS A 104 3.14 9.40 -0.11
CA HIS A 104 3.08 9.27 1.34
C HIS A 104 3.29 10.61 2.07
N ASP A 105 3.99 11.57 1.48
CA ASP A 105 4.05 12.96 1.90
C ASP A 105 2.65 13.61 1.98
N GLY A 106 1.78 13.30 1.02
CA GLY A 106 0.37 13.68 1.03
C GLY A 106 -0.42 12.98 2.13
N HIS A 107 -0.17 11.69 2.37
CA HIS A 107 -0.86 10.92 3.41
C HIS A 107 -0.52 11.44 4.81
N MET A 108 0.77 11.70 5.10
CA MET A 108 1.22 12.33 6.34
C MET A 108 0.53 13.69 6.55
N ALA A 109 0.51 14.53 5.52
CA ALA A 109 -0.13 15.85 5.59
C ALA A 109 -1.64 15.76 5.82
N ILE A 110 -2.34 14.81 5.18
CA ILE A 110 -3.76 14.53 5.41
C ILE A 110 -4.00 14.15 6.87
N LEU A 111 -3.20 13.23 7.41
CA LEU A 111 -3.37 12.76 8.79
C LEU A 111 -3.04 13.85 9.82
N LEU A 112 -2.00 14.68 9.60
CA LEU A 112 -1.74 15.87 10.43
C LEU A 112 -2.88 16.88 10.37
N GLY A 113 -3.45 17.12 9.17
CA GLY A 113 -4.62 17.96 9.00
C GLY A 113 -5.84 17.42 9.76
N ALA A 114 -6.07 16.11 9.70
CA ALA A 114 -7.14 15.46 10.45
C ALA A 114 -6.90 15.58 11.97
N ALA A 115 -5.67 15.40 12.45
CA ALA A 115 -5.30 15.61 13.86
C ALA A 115 -5.62 17.04 14.33
N LYS A 116 -5.27 18.04 13.51
CA LYS A 116 -5.55 19.44 13.78
C LYS A 116 -7.05 19.72 13.88
N MET A 117 -7.85 19.15 12.96
CA MET A 117 -9.30 19.28 12.98
C MET A 117 -9.94 18.55 14.17
N LEU A 118 -9.49 17.33 14.48
CA LEU A 118 -9.98 16.54 15.61
C LEU A 118 -9.69 17.23 16.94
N THR A 119 -8.50 17.77 17.14
CA THR A 119 -8.16 18.51 18.37
C THR A 119 -9.03 19.76 18.53
N ALA A 120 -9.35 20.46 17.44
CA ALA A 120 -10.29 21.59 17.45
C ALA A 120 -11.75 21.18 17.71
N MET A 121 -12.10 19.91 17.47
CA MET A 121 -13.44 19.33 17.66
C MET A 121 -13.50 18.30 18.80
N LYS A 122 -12.57 18.32 19.73
CA LYS A 122 -12.42 17.33 20.80
C LYS A 122 -13.72 17.03 21.56
N ASP A 123 -14.58 18.03 21.74
CA ASP A 123 -15.88 17.88 22.41
C ASP A 123 -16.87 16.96 21.67
N ARG A 124 -16.62 16.67 20.39
CA ARG A 124 -17.44 15.76 19.58
C ARG A 124 -16.96 14.30 19.62
N ILE A 125 -15.77 14.06 20.14
CA ILE A 125 -15.14 12.73 20.18
C ILE A 125 -15.65 11.97 21.40
N GLU A 126 -16.29 10.81 21.16
CA GLU A 126 -16.79 9.90 22.19
C GLU A 126 -15.96 8.59 22.13
N GLY A 127 -14.80 8.55 22.78
CA GLY A 127 -13.79 7.50 22.70
C GLY A 127 -12.44 8.05 22.34
N ASP A 128 -11.55 7.23 21.79
CA ASP A 128 -10.18 7.60 21.44
C ASP A 128 -9.92 7.48 19.94
N VAL A 129 -9.13 8.42 19.40
CA VAL A 129 -8.66 8.37 18.01
C VAL A 129 -7.16 8.15 18.00
N TYR A 130 -6.73 7.03 17.44
CA TYR A 130 -5.33 6.67 17.23
C TYR A 130 -4.88 7.18 15.86
N LEU A 131 -3.77 7.89 15.82
CA LEU A 131 -3.14 8.41 14.62
C LEU A 131 -1.91 7.55 14.33
N ALA A 132 -2.03 6.61 13.41
CA ALA A 132 -0.99 5.64 13.08
C ALA A 132 -0.14 6.15 11.92
N PHE A 133 1.06 6.65 12.20
CA PHE A 133 2.06 7.01 11.20
C PHE A 133 3.01 5.82 11.01
N GLN A 134 2.70 5.03 9.98
CA GLN A 134 3.30 3.72 9.76
C GLN A 134 4.54 3.81 8.86
N PRO A 135 5.70 3.25 9.26
CA PRO A 135 6.89 3.17 8.42
C PRO A 135 6.83 1.98 7.45
N ALA A 136 7.69 2.02 6.41
CA ALA A 136 8.09 0.89 5.57
C ALA A 136 6.96 0.20 4.80
N GLU A 137 5.96 0.93 4.31
CA GLU A 137 4.88 0.38 3.47
C GLU A 137 5.43 -0.26 2.19
N GLU A 138 6.37 0.40 1.52
CA GLU A 138 6.95 -0.02 0.24
C GLU A 138 7.72 -1.36 0.29
N THR A 139 8.00 -1.85 1.51
CA THR A 139 8.55 -3.20 1.71
C THR A 139 7.48 -4.29 1.69
N GLY A 140 6.21 -3.93 1.84
CA GLY A 140 5.08 -4.83 2.03
C GLY A 140 5.07 -5.57 3.38
N ALA A 141 5.91 -5.14 4.33
CA ALA A 141 6.08 -5.75 5.64
C ALA A 141 6.01 -4.75 6.82
N GLY A 142 5.81 -3.47 6.54
CA GLY A 142 5.74 -2.43 7.57
C GLY A 142 4.57 -2.62 8.53
N ALA A 143 3.36 -2.85 8.01
CA ALA A 143 2.15 -2.99 8.82
C ALA A 143 2.21 -4.17 9.82
N PRO A 144 2.56 -5.43 9.46
CA PRO A 144 2.62 -6.53 10.41
C PRO A 144 3.55 -6.27 11.59
N ASP A 145 4.64 -5.61 11.31
CA ASP A 145 5.62 -5.25 12.31
C ASP A 145 5.12 -4.09 13.19
N PHE A 146 4.51 -3.08 12.58
CA PHE A 146 4.00 -1.91 13.29
C PHE A 146 2.78 -2.23 14.17
N MET A 147 1.96 -3.24 13.80
CA MET A 147 0.86 -3.74 14.63
C MET A 147 1.31 -4.23 16.01
N GLN A 148 2.55 -4.70 16.13
CA GLN A 148 3.10 -5.23 17.38
C GLN A 148 3.66 -4.15 18.31
N PHE A 149 3.89 -2.94 17.80
CA PHE A 149 4.43 -1.83 18.55
C PHE A 149 3.45 -1.40 19.66
N ASP A 150 3.90 -1.37 20.93
CA ASP A 150 3.16 -0.89 22.12
C ASP A 150 1.71 -1.47 22.26
N ASN A 151 1.42 -2.59 21.63
CA ASN A 151 0.08 -3.22 21.59
C ASN A 151 -1.05 -2.24 21.19
N TRP A 152 -0.73 -1.18 20.45
CA TRP A 152 -1.73 -0.17 20.05
C TRP A 152 -2.86 -0.77 19.22
N PHE A 153 -2.54 -1.75 18.37
CA PHE A 153 -3.51 -2.36 17.47
C PHE A 153 -4.58 -3.19 18.21
N GLU A 154 -4.22 -3.76 19.35
CA GLU A 154 -5.18 -4.46 20.22
C GLU A 154 -6.18 -3.49 20.88
N LYS A 155 -5.79 -2.24 21.07
CA LYS A 155 -6.58 -1.20 21.75
C LYS A 155 -7.65 -0.57 20.85
N ILE A 156 -7.57 -0.74 19.54
CA ILE A 156 -8.53 -0.17 18.58
C ILE A 156 -9.60 -1.21 18.15
N ASP A 157 -10.76 -0.72 17.75
CA ASP A 157 -11.88 -1.54 17.27
C ASP A 157 -12.05 -1.48 15.76
N ALA A 158 -11.55 -0.44 15.09
CA ALA A 158 -11.64 -0.24 13.64
C ALA A 158 -10.48 0.62 13.13
N ILE A 159 -10.27 0.60 11.81
CA ILE A 159 -9.23 1.40 11.17
C ILE A 159 -9.72 2.04 9.88
N PHE A 160 -9.26 3.26 9.60
CA PHE A 160 -9.50 3.97 8.35
C PHE A 160 -8.18 4.50 7.79
N GLY A 161 -8.00 4.36 6.48
CA GLY A 161 -6.84 4.86 5.77
C GLY A 161 -7.16 5.11 4.31
N GLY A 162 -6.16 5.53 3.54
CA GLY A 162 -6.34 5.72 2.12
C GLY A 162 -5.07 6.10 1.40
N HIS A 163 -5.16 6.09 0.10
CA HIS A 163 -4.05 6.42 -0.80
C HIS A 163 -4.46 7.53 -1.77
N VAL A 164 -3.60 8.51 -1.96
CA VAL A 164 -3.76 9.46 -3.07
C VAL A 164 -3.62 8.73 -4.39
N TRP A 165 -4.47 9.04 -5.39
CA TRP A 165 -4.51 8.22 -6.61
C TRP A 165 -4.56 9.06 -7.87
N ILE A 166 -3.57 8.86 -8.75
CA ILE A 166 -3.38 9.71 -9.93
C ILE A 166 -4.42 9.48 -11.04
N ASP A 167 -5.04 8.29 -11.11
CA ASP A 167 -6.09 8.03 -12.10
C ASP A 167 -7.45 8.62 -11.72
N LEU A 168 -7.56 9.20 -10.52
CA LEU A 168 -8.77 9.83 -10.04
C LEU A 168 -8.60 11.37 -10.06
N PRO A 169 -9.53 12.11 -10.70
CA PRO A 169 -9.47 13.57 -10.72
C PRO A 169 -9.41 14.19 -9.32
N ALA A 170 -8.65 15.28 -9.18
CA ALA A 170 -8.39 15.93 -7.91
C ALA A 170 -9.66 16.31 -7.15
N GLY A 171 -9.71 15.95 -5.87
CA GLY A 171 -10.83 16.19 -4.96
C GLY A 171 -12.01 15.24 -5.09
N LEU A 172 -11.92 14.20 -5.93
CA LEU A 172 -12.86 13.08 -5.90
C LEU A 172 -12.37 12.02 -4.90
N ILE A 173 -13.29 11.28 -4.28
CA ILE A 173 -13.00 10.25 -3.29
C ILE A 173 -13.78 8.98 -3.62
N SER A 174 -13.12 7.82 -3.54
CA SER A 174 -13.72 6.50 -3.75
C SER A 174 -13.56 5.64 -2.48
N VAL A 175 -14.68 5.06 -1.99
CA VAL A 175 -14.76 4.34 -0.70
C VAL A 175 -15.52 3.01 -0.83
N GLU A 176 -15.56 2.43 -2.02
CA GLU A 176 -16.38 1.24 -2.33
C GLU A 176 -16.00 0.04 -1.46
N GLU A 177 -16.99 -0.77 -1.14
CA GLU A 177 -16.84 -2.05 -0.42
C GLU A 177 -16.11 -3.10 -1.25
N GLY A 178 -15.62 -4.13 -0.58
CA GLY A 178 -14.97 -5.28 -1.21
C GLY A 178 -13.55 -5.01 -1.68
N PRO A 179 -13.03 -5.81 -2.63
CA PRO A 179 -11.63 -5.74 -3.04
C PRO A 179 -11.27 -4.40 -3.69
N ARG A 180 -10.22 -3.74 -3.17
CA ARG A 180 -9.70 -2.47 -3.69
C ARG A 180 -8.34 -2.63 -4.34
N MET A 181 -7.37 -3.30 -3.65
CA MET A 181 -6.03 -3.55 -4.17
C MET A 181 -5.71 -5.04 -4.10
N ALA A 182 -4.89 -5.52 -5.02
CA ALA A 182 -4.62 -6.95 -5.15
C ALA A 182 -3.64 -7.44 -4.07
N ALA A 183 -3.72 -8.74 -3.77
CA ALA A 183 -2.64 -9.43 -3.08
C ALA A 183 -1.34 -9.30 -3.88
N SER A 184 -0.22 -9.24 -3.17
CA SER A 184 1.12 -9.27 -3.74
C SER A 184 1.89 -10.44 -3.15
N SER A 185 2.39 -11.33 -4.00
CA SER A 185 3.20 -12.45 -3.55
C SER A 185 4.36 -12.68 -4.51
N LYS A 186 5.47 -13.16 -3.96
CA LYS A 186 6.66 -13.51 -4.74
C LYS A 186 6.69 -15.01 -4.98
N ILE A 187 7.10 -15.41 -6.16
CA ILE A 187 7.39 -16.79 -6.51
C ILE A 187 8.86 -16.94 -6.93
N THR A 188 9.47 -18.01 -6.49
CA THR A 188 10.77 -18.43 -6.97
C THR A 188 10.66 -19.88 -7.46
N ILE A 189 11.11 -20.13 -8.69
CA ILE A 189 11.10 -21.46 -9.28
C ILE A 189 12.56 -21.87 -9.50
N ARG A 190 12.94 -23.03 -8.95
CA ARG A 190 14.27 -23.62 -9.14
C ARG A 190 14.14 -24.87 -9.97
N VAL A 191 14.89 -24.93 -11.07
CA VAL A 191 14.97 -26.08 -11.97
C VAL A 191 16.29 -26.78 -11.79
N LYS A 192 16.26 -28.11 -11.69
CA LYS A 192 17.44 -28.94 -11.61
C LYS A 192 17.41 -29.99 -12.73
N GLY A 193 18.29 -29.82 -13.68
CA GLY A 193 18.58 -30.71 -14.78
C GLY A 193 19.93 -31.43 -14.60
N LYS A 194 20.70 -31.56 -15.68
CA LYS A 194 22.02 -32.19 -15.70
C LYS A 194 22.94 -31.44 -16.68
N GLN A 195 24.03 -30.89 -16.15
CA GLN A 195 25.05 -30.21 -16.94
C GLN A 195 25.71 -31.11 -17.95
N GLY A 196 26.09 -30.57 -19.11
CA GLY A 196 26.77 -31.31 -20.17
C GLY A 196 27.44 -30.46 -21.22
N HIS A 197 28.12 -31.12 -22.15
CA HIS A 197 28.78 -30.46 -23.26
C HIS A 197 27.73 -30.01 -24.31
N GLY A 198 27.79 -28.74 -24.80
CA GLY A 198 26.84 -28.18 -25.73
C GLY A 198 26.65 -28.98 -27.03
N ALA A 199 27.66 -29.73 -27.47
CA ALA A 199 27.57 -30.60 -28.66
C ALA A 199 27.08 -32.05 -28.35
N GLN A 200 26.81 -32.38 -27.06
CA GLN A 200 26.33 -33.70 -26.64
C GLN A 200 25.08 -33.64 -25.77
N PRO A 201 23.97 -33.04 -26.27
CA PRO A 201 22.77 -32.80 -25.47
C PRO A 201 22.10 -34.09 -24.97
N HIS A 202 22.29 -35.20 -25.65
CA HIS A 202 21.74 -36.49 -25.24
C HIS A 202 22.33 -37.04 -23.93
N GLN A 203 23.42 -36.46 -23.43
CA GLN A 203 24.04 -36.80 -22.15
C GLN A 203 23.66 -35.86 -21.01
N ALA A 204 22.93 -34.78 -21.31
CA ALA A 204 22.53 -33.71 -20.40
C ALA A 204 21.02 -33.64 -20.23
N ILE A 205 20.56 -32.76 -19.31
CA ILE A 205 19.19 -32.30 -19.19
C ILE A 205 19.27 -30.79 -19.10
N ASP A 206 18.85 -30.12 -20.17
CA ASP A 206 19.07 -28.69 -20.36
C ASP A 206 18.11 -27.84 -19.52
N ALA A 207 18.63 -27.24 -18.46
CA ALA A 207 17.83 -26.41 -17.56
C ALA A 207 17.28 -25.14 -18.23
N VAL A 208 17.94 -24.59 -19.28
CA VAL A 208 17.42 -23.44 -20.04
C VAL A 208 16.17 -23.83 -20.82
N VAL A 209 16.19 -24.99 -21.48
CA VAL A 209 15.03 -25.51 -22.23
C VAL A 209 13.87 -25.77 -21.29
N VAL A 210 14.13 -26.43 -20.15
CA VAL A 210 13.10 -26.73 -19.13
C VAL A 210 12.49 -25.44 -18.57
N ALA A 211 13.31 -24.46 -18.17
CA ALA A 211 12.84 -23.17 -17.65
C ALA A 211 11.98 -22.43 -18.68
N SER A 212 12.42 -22.42 -19.95
CA SER A 212 11.64 -21.80 -21.03
C SER A 212 10.28 -22.47 -21.25
N ALA A 213 10.24 -23.80 -21.19
CA ALA A 213 8.98 -24.56 -21.28
C ALA A 213 8.04 -24.29 -20.10
N ILE A 214 8.59 -24.18 -18.88
CA ILE A 214 7.83 -23.81 -17.67
C ILE A 214 7.18 -22.43 -17.87
N VAL A 215 7.92 -21.41 -18.31
CA VAL A 215 7.37 -20.06 -18.54
C VAL A 215 6.21 -20.09 -19.54
N MET A 216 6.35 -20.84 -20.63
CA MET A 216 5.29 -20.96 -21.63
C MET A 216 4.06 -21.72 -21.09
N ASN A 217 4.27 -22.80 -20.36
CA ASN A 217 3.16 -23.60 -19.81
C ASN A 217 2.44 -22.88 -18.66
N LEU A 218 3.13 -22.05 -17.89
CA LEU A 218 2.51 -21.23 -16.83
C LEU A 218 1.46 -20.26 -17.35
N GLN A 219 1.53 -19.86 -18.62
CA GLN A 219 0.47 -19.02 -19.24
C GLN A 219 -0.88 -19.73 -19.24
N THR A 220 -0.90 -21.07 -19.23
CA THR A 220 -2.14 -21.86 -19.18
C THR A 220 -2.80 -21.81 -17.78
N VAL A 221 -2.09 -21.48 -16.73
CA VAL A 221 -2.68 -21.29 -15.41
C VAL A 221 -3.70 -20.14 -15.48
N VAL A 222 -3.27 -18.97 -15.95
CA VAL A 222 -4.15 -17.81 -16.09
C VAL A 222 -5.27 -18.05 -17.11
N SER A 223 -4.94 -18.62 -18.26
CA SER A 223 -5.90 -18.72 -19.37
C SER A 223 -6.85 -19.91 -19.28
N ARG A 224 -6.56 -20.97 -18.47
CA ARG A 224 -7.32 -22.23 -18.44
C ARG A 224 -7.66 -22.75 -17.05
N ASN A 225 -7.05 -22.23 -15.97
CA ASN A 225 -7.30 -22.71 -14.60
C ASN A 225 -7.97 -21.64 -13.73
N VAL A 226 -8.08 -20.41 -14.21
CA VAL A 226 -8.76 -19.29 -13.54
C VAL A 226 -10.10 -19.04 -14.21
N SER A 227 -11.14 -18.80 -13.44
CA SER A 227 -12.45 -18.39 -13.96
C SER A 227 -12.31 -17.11 -14.80
N ALA A 228 -13.04 -17.02 -15.90
CA ALA A 228 -13.04 -15.82 -16.74
C ALA A 228 -13.60 -14.56 -16.03
N LEU A 229 -14.27 -14.73 -14.89
CA LEU A 229 -14.78 -13.63 -14.05
C LEU A 229 -13.78 -13.21 -12.97
N ASP A 230 -12.72 -13.99 -12.73
CA ASP A 230 -11.70 -13.73 -11.76
C ASP A 230 -10.46 -13.10 -12.39
N SER A 231 -9.64 -12.46 -11.55
CA SER A 231 -8.43 -11.82 -12.03
C SER A 231 -7.21 -12.46 -11.37
N LEU A 232 -6.30 -12.99 -12.19
CA LEU A 232 -4.97 -13.44 -11.76
C LEU A 232 -3.92 -12.84 -12.69
N VAL A 233 -2.92 -12.16 -12.12
CA VAL A 233 -1.68 -11.82 -12.81
C VAL A 233 -0.59 -12.81 -12.36
N LEU A 234 0.08 -13.43 -13.32
CA LEU A 234 1.25 -14.31 -13.11
C LEU A 234 2.36 -13.83 -14.04
N THR A 235 3.43 -13.30 -13.47
CA THR A 235 4.58 -12.78 -14.23
C THR A 235 5.86 -13.45 -13.78
N ILE A 236 6.66 -13.94 -14.72
CA ILE A 236 8.07 -14.29 -14.52
C ILE A 236 8.90 -13.09 -14.97
N GLY A 237 9.53 -12.41 -14.00
CA GLY A 237 10.28 -11.18 -14.24
C GLY A 237 11.75 -11.40 -14.55
N ASN A 238 12.33 -12.54 -14.14
CA ASN A 238 13.72 -12.87 -14.45
C ASN A 238 13.95 -14.39 -14.58
N ILE A 239 14.99 -14.74 -15.35
CA ILE A 239 15.48 -16.11 -15.51
C ILE A 239 17.01 -16.06 -15.50
N HIS A 240 17.64 -16.87 -14.67
CA HIS A 240 19.08 -16.99 -14.56
C HIS A 240 19.50 -18.45 -14.78
N SER A 241 20.36 -18.71 -15.78
CA SER A 241 20.91 -20.04 -16.08
C SER A 241 22.12 -19.93 -16.98
N GLY A 242 23.10 -20.82 -16.77
CA GLY A 242 24.29 -20.92 -17.60
C GLY A 242 25.35 -19.83 -17.34
N SER A 243 26.60 -20.11 -17.75
CA SER A 243 27.73 -19.22 -17.65
C SER A 243 28.53 -19.17 -18.96
N GLU A 244 28.49 -20.27 -19.75
CA GLU A 244 29.28 -20.40 -20.97
C GLU A 244 28.41 -20.87 -22.16
N TRP A 245 28.71 -20.36 -23.36
CA TRP A 245 27.94 -20.62 -24.57
C TRP A 245 27.97 -22.06 -25.08
N ASN A 246 28.97 -22.84 -24.71
CA ASN A 246 29.19 -24.25 -25.15
C ASN A 246 28.95 -25.27 -24.04
N VAL A 247 28.39 -24.85 -22.91
CA VAL A 247 28.03 -25.69 -21.77
C VAL A 247 26.53 -25.71 -21.56
N ILE A 248 25.89 -26.86 -21.59
CA ILE A 248 24.49 -27.00 -21.21
C ILE A 248 24.39 -26.85 -19.69
N PRO A 249 23.62 -25.84 -19.17
CA PRO A 249 23.52 -25.67 -17.74
C PRO A 249 22.66 -26.74 -17.07
N GLY A 250 23.07 -27.14 -15.87
CA GLY A 250 22.33 -28.12 -15.06
C GLY A 250 21.30 -27.50 -14.13
N GLU A 251 21.28 -26.17 -13.99
CA GLU A 251 20.38 -25.45 -13.09
C GLU A 251 19.85 -24.18 -13.73
N ALA A 252 18.60 -23.82 -13.36
CA ALA A 252 18.02 -22.52 -13.65
C ALA A 252 17.20 -22.03 -12.47
N GLN A 253 17.16 -20.69 -12.27
CA GLN A 253 16.31 -20.05 -11.28
C GLN A 253 15.47 -18.95 -11.96
N MET A 254 14.20 -18.89 -11.63
CA MET A 254 13.26 -17.87 -12.09
C MET A 254 12.65 -17.16 -10.90
N GLY A 255 12.47 -15.86 -11.02
CA GLY A 255 11.74 -15.02 -10.05
C GLY A 255 10.51 -14.42 -10.71
N GLY A 256 9.43 -14.37 -9.96
CA GLY A 256 8.17 -13.82 -10.45
C GLY A 256 7.24 -13.34 -9.36
N THR A 257 6.06 -12.94 -9.76
CA THR A 257 5.02 -12.45 -8.86
C THR A 257 3.63 -12.93 -9.30
N ILE A 258 2.74 -13.08 -8.32
CA ILE A 258 1.30 -13.25 -8.56
C ILE A 258 0.50 -12.13 -7.89
N ARG A 259 -0.64 -11.77 -8.52
CA ARG A 259 -1.60 -10.78 -8.03
C ARG A 259 -3.01 -11.33 -8.20
N PHE A 260 -3.84 -11.22 -7.17
CA PHE A 260 -5.24 -11.65 -7.18
C PHE A 260 -6.05 -10.86 -6.14
N PHE A 261 -7.39 -10.99 -6.18
CA PHE A 261 -8.28 -10.24 -5.27
C PHE A 261 -9.03 -11.13 -4.29
N ASP A 262 -9.27 -12.40 -4.63
CA ASP A 262 -10.01 -13.33 -3.77
C ASP A 262 -9.05 -14.22 -2.95
N PRO A 263 -8.95 -14.01 -1.63
CA PRO A 263 -8.06 -14.81 -0.78
C PRO A 263 -8.48 -16.29 -0.73
N ALA A 264 -9.74 -16.62 -0.99
CA ALA A 264 -10.20 -18.02 -1.00
C ALA A 264 -9.63 -18.82 -2.19
N GLN A 265 -9.13 -18.14 -3.22
CA GLN A 265 -8.52 -18.78 -4.40
C GLN A 265 -6.99 -18.94 -4.30
N GLU A 266 -6.35 -18.37 -3.27
CA GLU A 266 -4.90 -18.34 -3.13
C GLU A 266 -4.29 -19.74 -3.25
N ASP A 267 -4.76 -20.70 -2.46
CA ASP A 267 -4.26 -22.08 -2.46
C ASP A 267 -4.46 -22.76 -3.82
N HIS A 268 -5.61 -22.53 -4.47
CA HIS A 268 -5.89 -23.07 -5.79
C HIS A 268 -4.92 -22.55 -6.85
N TYR A 269 -4.60 -21.25 -6.81
CA TYR A 269 -3.64 -20.64 -7.73
C TYR A 269 -2.23 -21.17 -7.52
N VAL A 270 -1.77 -21.21 -6.27
CA VAL A 270 -0.45 -21.71 -5.91
C VAL A 270 -0.26 -23.17 -6.32
N GLU A 271 -1.28 -24.01 -6.04
CA GLU A 271 -1.23 -25.45 -6.41
C GLU A 271 -1.26 -25.66 -7.93
N SER A 272 -2.03 -24.86 -8.65
CA SER A 272 -2.06 -24.90 -10.13
C SER A 272 -0.70 -24.52 -10.73
N ILE A 273 -0.04 -23.50 -10.18
CA ILE A 273 1.32 -23.08 -10.57
C ILE A 273 2.31 -24.21 -10.26
N ARG A 274 2.28 -24.75 -9.05
CA ARG A 274 3.16 -25.86 -8.61
C ARG A 274 3.06 -27.06 -9.53
N ARG A 275 1.85 -27.52 -9.80
CA ARG A 275 1.57 -28.64 -10.69
C ARG A 275 2.17 -28.43 -12.08
N VAL A 276 1.98 -27.24 -12.68
CA VAL A 276 2.53 -26.93 -14.00
C VAL A 276 4.05 -26.91 -13.97
N VAL A 277 4.67 -26.32 -12.95
CA VAL A 277 6.12 -26.27 -12.76
C VAL A 277 6.72 -27.67 -12.68
N GLU A 278 6.23 -28.50 -11.76
CA GLU A 278 6.78 -29.83 -11.45
C GLU A 278 6.57 -30.80 -12.63
N HIS A 279 5.37 -30.85 -13.21
CA HIS A 279 5.11 -31.78 -14.29
C HIS A 279 5.73 -31.35 -15.63
N THR A 280 5.92 -30.05 -15.86
CA THR A 280 6.71 -29.61 -17.02
C THR A 280 8.16 -30.07 -16.88
N ALA A 281 8.79 -29.85 -15.73
CA ALA A 281 10.16 -30.32 -15.51
C ALA A 281 10.28 -31.83 -15.67
N LEU A 282 9.34 -32.58 -15.10
CA LEU A 282 9.30 -34.03 -15.21
C LEU A 282 9.22 -34.54 -16.67
N ALA A 283 8.45 -33.88 -17.50
CA ALA A 283 8.33 -34.21 -18.92
C ALA A 283 9.65 -34.08 -19.70
N TYR A 284 10.59 -33.29 -19.21
CA TYR A 284 11.94 -33.13 -19.75
C TYR A 284 13.01 -33.96 -19.00
N GLY A 285 12.61 -34.78 -18.02
CA GLY A 285 13.54 -35.55 -17.19
C GLY A 285 14.25 -34.73 -16.11
N ALA A 286 13.82 -33.51 -15.86
CA ALA A 286 14.31 -32.61 -14.81
C ALA A 286 13.43 -32.69 -13.57
N THR A 287 13.84 -31.98 -12.50
CA THR A 287 12.99 -31.65 -11.37
C THR A 287 12.87 -30.11 -11.25
N ALA A 288 11.75 -29.65 -10.72
CA ALA A 288 11.59 -28.24 -10.36
C ALA A 288 10.79 -28.10 -9.07
N GLU A 289 11.04 -27.04 -8.33
CA GLU A 289 10.29 -26.66 -7.13
C GLU A 289 9.74 -25.24 -7.24
N LEU A 290 8.56 -25.02 -6.68
CA LEU A 290 7.96 -23.70 -6.50
C LEU A 290 8.11 -23.29 -5.02
N ILE A 291 8.76 -22.14 -4.77
CA ILE A 291 8.80 -21.47 -3.48
C ILE A 291 7.83 -20.29 -3.58
N TYR A 292 6.83 -20.25 -2.72
CA TYR A 292 5.82 -19.20 -2.63
C TYR A 292 6.02 -18.39 -1.36
N GLU A 293 6.09 -17.07 -1.51
CA GLU A 293 6.23 -16.11 -0.41
C GLU A 293 5.08 -15.11 -0.47
N LYS A 294 4.13 -15.21 0.45
CA LYS A 294 3.08 -14.21 0.63
C LYS A 294 3.71 -12.91 1.15
N LYS A 295 3.42 -11.78 0.49
CA LYS A 295 3.91 -10.45 0.89
C LYS A 295 2.80 -9.61 1.51
N VAL A 296 1.77 -9.30 0.76
CA VAL A 296 0.58 -8.61 1.27
C VAL A 296 -0.70 -9.32 0.83
N PRO A 297 -1.73 -9.44 1.68
CA PRO A 297 -3.04 -9.92 1.28
C PRO A 297 -3.77 -8.90 0.40
N PRO A 298 -4.92 -9.25 -0.21
CA PRO A 298 -5.73 -8.26 -0.91
C PRO A 298 -6.34 -7.27 0.08
N THR A 299 -6.36 -5.97 -0.29
CA THR A 299 -7.04 -4.93 0.47
C THR A 299 -8.54 -5.04 0.20
N ILE A 300 -9.31 -5.43 1.21
CA ILE A 300 -10.75 -5.66 1.11
C ILE A 300 -11.46 -4.80 2.14
N ASN A 301 -12.22 -3.82 1.68
CA ASN A 301 -13.00 -2.95 2.54
C ASN A 301 -14.21 -3.68 3.14
N ASP A 302 -14.44 -3.45 4.42
CA ASP A 302 -15.67 -3.87 5.09
C ASP A 302 -16.88 -3.09 4.57
N ALA A 303 -18.02 -3.77 4.40
CA ALA A 303 -19.23 -3.18 3.81
C ALA A 303 -19.80 -2.06 4.67
N ALA A 304 -19.90 -2.25 6.00
CA ALA A 304 -20.47 -1.24 6.91
C ALA A 304 -19.50 -0.03 7.03
N ALA A 305 -18.20 -0.30 7.08
CA ALA A 305 -17.17 0.75 7.10
C ALA A 305 -17.21 1.60 5.81
N SER A 306 -17.40 0.97 4.65
CA SER A 306 -17.54 1.65 3.36
C SER A 306 -18.83 2.46 3.26
N GLU A 307 -19.97 1.92 3.73
CA GLU A 307 -21.24 2.65 3.79
C GLU A 307 -21.13 3.90 4.66
N LEU A 308 -20.48 3.78 5.83
CA LEU A 308 -20.20 4.94 6.67
C LEU A 308 -19.33 5.96 5.96
N ALA A 309 -18.25 5.51 5.30
CA ALA A 309 -17.35 6.38 4.55
C ALA A 309 -18.07 7.11 3.42
N GLU A 310 -18.98 6.45 2.69
CA GLU A 310 -19.81 7.08 1.65
C GLU A 310 -20.67 8.21 2.23
N ARG A 311 -21.38 7.95 3.34
CA ARG A 311 -22.18 8.97 4.03
C ARG A 311 -21.31 10.15 4.47
N VAL A 312 -20.16 9.89 5.06
CA VAL A 312 -19.22 10.93 5.52
C VAL A 312 -18.71 11.78 4.37
N VAL A 313 -18.34 11.19 3.23
CA VAL A 313 -17.90 11.94 2.05
C VAL A 313 -19.03 12.86 1.55
N ILE A 314 -20.26 12.32 1.43
CA ILE A 314 -21.42 13.08 0.96
C ILE A 314 -21.74 14.24 1.91
N ASP A 315 -21.75 13.99 3.22
CA ASP A 315 -22.11 15.00 4.23
C ASP A 315 -21.04 16.10 4.40
N THR A 316 -19.76 15.72 4.18
CA THR A 316 -18.63 16.63 4.36
C THR A 316 -18.34 17.46 3.10
N LEU A 317 -18.32 16.80 1.94
CA LEU A 317 -17.83 17.39 0.69
C LEU A 317 -18.92 17.58 -0.38
N GLY A 318 -20.04 16.87 -0.28
CA GLY A 318 -21.10 16.82 -1.29
C GLY A 318 -21.05 15.54 -2.12
N LYS A 319 -22.22 15.15 -2.65
CA LYS A 319 -22.38 13.90 -3.42
C LYS A 319 -21.53 13.88 -4.70
N GLU A 320 -21.28 15.03 -5.30
CA GLU A 320 -20.46 15.21 -6.52
C GLU A 320 -18.98 14.90 -6.28
N LYS A 321 -18.53 14.80 -5.02
CA LYS A 321 -17.16 14.42 -4.67
C LYS A 321 -17.00 12.93 -4.48
N LEU A 322 -18.09 12.18 -4.33
CA LEU A 322 -18.06 10.75 -4.30
C LEU A 322 -17.91 10.17 -5.72
N SER A 323 -16.93 9.31 -5.92
CA SER A 323 -16.64 8.67 -7.21
C SER A 323 -16.49 7.18 -7.06
N LYS A 324 -16.65 6.46 -8.16
CA LYS A 324 -16.35 5.03 -8.25
C LYS A 324 -15.03 4.81 -8.96
N MET A 325 -14.19 3.98 -8.38
CA MET A 325 -12.92 3.61 -8.97
C MET A 325 -12.79 2.08 -9.06
N ARG A 326 -12.26 1.59 -10.17
CA ARG A 326 -11.99 0.16 -10.33
C ARG A 326 -10.95 -0.29 -9.31
N LYS A 327 -11.04 -1.57 -8.90
CA LYS A 327 -9.98 -2.22 -8.15
C LYS A 327 -8.69 -2.26 -8.97
N VAL A 328 -7.53 -2.16 -8.32
CA VAL A 328 -6.22 -2.03 -8.95
C VAL A 328 -5.26 -3.14 -8.57
N MET A 329 -4.25 -3.40 -9.40
CA MET A 329 -3.31 -4.52 -9.20
C MET A 329 -2.12 -4.24 -8.27
N PRO A 330 -1.68 -3.01 -7.95
CA PRO A 330 -0.74 -2.77 -6.86
C PRO A 330 -1.22 -3.40 -5.54
N GLY A 331 -0.27 -3.81 -4.70
CA GLY A 331 -0.53 -4.24 -3.32
C GLY A 331 -0.40 -3.06 -2.37
N GLU A 332 -0.94 -3.19 -1.17
CA GLU A 332 -0.92 -2.19 -0.09
C GLU A 332 -0.95 -2.92 1.26
N ASP A 333 0.01 -2.65 2.11
CA ASP A 333 0.16 -3.39 3.36
C ASP A 333 -0.88 -3.03 4.43
N PHE A 334 -1.68 -1.96 4.24
CA PHE A 334 -2.90 -1.69 5.00
C PHE A 334 -3.85 -2.90 5.02
N ALA A 335 -3.76 -3.74 4.02
CA ALA A 335 -4.51 -4.98 3.93
C ALA A 335 -4.33 -5.89 5.17
N TRP A 336 -3.18 -5.86 5.84
CA TRP A 336 -2.94 -6.63 7.06
C TRP A 336 -3.83 -6.19 8.21
N TYR A 337 -4.05 -4.88 8.38
CA TYR A 337 -5.00 -4.37 9.38
C TYR A 337 -6.42 -4.85 9.11
N LEU A 338 -6.82 -4.88 7.83
CA LEU A 338 -8.16 -5.31 7.43
C LEU A 338 -8.41 -6.82 7.57
N GLN A 339 -7.36 -7.64 7.74
CA GLN A 339 -7.52 -9.06 8.10
C GLN A 339 -8.02 -9.23 9.54
N GLU A 340 -7.74 -8.27 10.42
CA GLU A 340 -7.94 -8.37 11.86
C GLU A 340 -9.05 -7.43 12.38
N LYS A 341 -9.22 -6.27 11.75
CA LYS A 341 -10.17 -5.24 12.18
C LYS A 341 -11.03 -4.77 11.01
N PRO A 342 -12.32 -4.44 11.24
CA PRO A 342 -13.13 -3.80 10.22
C PRO A 342 -12.57 -2.42 9.86
N GLY A 343 -12.63 -2.08 8.58
CA GLY A 343 -12.11 -0.80 8.13
C GLY A 343 -12.40 -0.50 6.67
N CYS A 344 -12.04 0.71 6.27
CA CYS A 344 -12.16 1.17 4.90
C CYS A 344 -10.88 1.84 4.45
N PHE A 345 -10.40 1.42 3.29
CA PHE A 345 -9.30 2.04 2.56
C PHE A 345 -9.87 2.86 1.40
N THR A 346 -9.61 4.17 1.40
CA THR A 346 -10.15 5.12 0.42
C THR A 346 -9.13 5.49 -0.64
N PHE A 347 -9.58 5.78 -1.85
CA PHE A 347 -8.75 6.45 -2.86
C PHE A 347 -9.11 7.93 -2.92
N ILE A 348 -8.08 8.78 -2.89
CA ILE A 348 -8.18 10.23 -2.88
C ILE A 348 -7.63 10.75 -4.21
N GLY A 349 -8.48 11.31 -5.05
CA GLY A 349 -8.11 11.83 -6.36
C GLY A 349 -7.18 13.03 -6.28
N ILE A 350 -6.10 12.96 -7.06
CA ILE A 350 -5.04 13.98 -7.11
C ILE A 350 -4.69 14.43 -8.52
N GLN A 351 -5.31 13.84 -9.55
CA GLN A 351 -5.01 14.16 -10.94
C GLN A 351 -5.44 15.57 -11.28
N ASN A 352 -4.49 16.40 -11.72
CA ASN A 352 -4.77 17.73 -12.23
C ASN A 352 -3.69 18.16 -13.25
N PRO A 353 -4.00 18.17 -14.56
CA PRO A 353 -3.04 18.57 -15.59
C PRO A 353 -2.55 20.02 -15.45
N GLU A 354 -3.34 20.91 -14.85
CA GLU A 354 -2.99 22.33 -14.69
C GLU A 354 -1.80 22.55 -13.76
N VAL A 355 -1.59 21.62 -12.80
CA VAL A 355 -0.44 21.63 -11.88
C VAL A 355 0.60 20.58 -12.21
N GLY A 356 0.46 19.89 -13.36
CA GLY A 356 1.40 18.85 -13.81
C GLY A 356 1.21 17.48 -13.14
N ALA A 357 0.15 17.29 -12.34
CA ALA A 357 -0.18 16.03 -11.70
C ALA A 357 -0.81 15.04 -12.70
N THR A 358 0.05 14.38 -13.50
CA THR A 358 -0.34 13.49 -14.61
C THR A 358 0.57 12.27 -14.77
N PHE A 359 1.62 12.16 -13.97
CA PHE A 359 2.54 11.03 -14.01
C PHE A 359 2.13 9.99 -12.96
N ASP A 360 2.25 8.70 -13.32
CA ASP A 360 1.91 7.57 -12.45
C ASP A 360 2.76 7.54 -11.17
N HIS A 361 2.28 6.84 -10.16
CA HIS A 361 3.05 6.50 -8.97
C HIS A 361 4.38 5.84 -9.35
N HIS A 362 5.41 6.04 -8.53
CA HIS A 362 6.79 5.58 -8.73
C HIS A 362 7.52 6.24 -9.92
N ASN A 363 6.87 7.17 -10.65
CA ASN A 363 7.53 7.94 -11.69
C ASN A 363 8.38 9.07 -11.08
N ASN A 364 9.54 9.32 -11.66
CA ASN A 364 10.46 10.38 -11.21
C ASN A 364 9.95 11.82 -11.44
N ARG A 365 8.78 11.97 -12.02
CA ARG A 365 8.03 13.23 -12.19
C ARG A 365 6.66 13.18 -11.51
N PHE A 366 6.42 12.20 -10.67
CA PHE A 366 5.18 12.13 -9.90
C PHE A 366 4.98 13.43 -9.10
N THR A 367 3.77 13.92 -9.11
CA THR A 367 3.29 15.00 -8.23
C THR A 367 1.78 14.92 -8.09
N MET A 368 1.21 15.71 -7.19
CA MET A 368 -0.21 15.73 -6.89
C MET A 368 -0.74 17.16 -6.82
N ASP A 369 -2.03 17.32 -7.04
CA ASP A 369 -2.72 18.56 -6.65
C ASP A 369 -2.90 18.59 -5.13
N ASP A 370 -1.99 19.25 -4.43
CA ASP A 370 -2.00 19.34 -2.96
C ASP A 370 -3.10 20.25 -2.41
N SER A 371 -3.80 20.98 -3.27
CA SER A 371 -4.90 21.87 -2.86
C SER A 371 -6.12 21.13 -2.33
N VAL A 372 -6.25 19.83 -2.65
CA VAL A 372 -7.40 18.99 -2.25
C VAL A 372 -7.18 18.21 -0.95
N LEU A 373 -5.95 18.18 -0.42
CA LEU A 373 -5.59 17.32 0.71
C LEU A 373 -6.30 17.71 2.02
N SER A 374 -6.55 19.01 2.24
CA SER A 374 -7.30 19.46 3.41
C SER A 374 -8.76 18.96 3.43
N ALA A 375 -9.37 18.78 2.25
CA ALA A 375 -10.69 18.16 2.14
C ALA A 375 -10.64 16.67 2.54
N ALA A 376 -9.60 15.95 2.16
CA ALA A 376 -9.37 14.58 2.60
C ALA A 376 -9.15 14.50 4.13
N SER A 377 -8.39 15.46 4.71
CA SER A 377 -8.23 15.57 6.17
C SER A 377 -9.58 15.71 6.89
N ALA A 378 -10.50 16.48 6.31
CA ALA A 378 -11.84 16.65 6.88
C ALA A 378 -12.67 15.36 6.83
N VAL A 379 -12.52 14.55 5.78
CA VAL A 379 -13.17 13.24 5.67
C VAL A 379 -12.61 12.28 6.72
N TYR A 380 -11.28 12.21 6.91
CA TYR A 380 -10.65 11.40 7.96
C TYR A 380 -11.18 11.78 9.35
N ALA A 381 -11.22 13.08 9.67
CA ALA A 381 -11.70 13.55 10.97
C ALA A 381 -13.19 13.24 11.21
N GLU A 382 -14.06 13.50 10.22
CA GLU A 382 -15.49 13.20 10.36
C GLU A 382 -15.79 11.70 10.36
N TYR A 383 -14.99 10.89 9.64
CA TYR A 383 -15.14 9.44 9.68
C TYR A 383 -14.89 8.90 11.10
N ALA A 384 -13.80 9.32 11.75
CA ALA A 384 -13.51 8.91 13.11
C ALA A 384 -14.63 9.32 14.08
N ILE A 385 -15.10 10.56 14.01
CA ILE A 385 -16.19 11.07 14.86
C ILE A 385 -17.50 10.31 14.60
N ALA A 386 -17.85 10.06 13.34
CA ALA A 386 -19.06 9.34 12.98
C ALA A 386 -19.02 7.87 13.44
N TRP A 387 -17.88 7.21 13.22
CA TRP A 387 -17.69 5.83 13.64
C TRP A 387 -17.82 5.66 15.16
N LEU A 388 -17.13 6.49 15.93
CA LEU A 388 -17.19 6.47 17.41
C LEU A 388 -18.61 6.74 17.93
N LYS A 389 -19.35 7.60 17.25
CA LYS A 389 -20.73 7.92 17.63
C LYS A 389 -21.70 6.74 17.39
N GLU A 390 -21.50 5.98 16.32
CA GLU A 390 -22.34 4.83 15.94
C GLU A 390 -22.01 3.54 16.74
N HIS A 391 -20.80 3.45 17.33
CA HIS A 391 -20.29 2.23 17.98
C HIS A 391 -20.05 2.41 19.49
N LYS A 392 -20.96 3.07 20.19
CA LYS A 392 -20.90 3.32 21.65
C LYS A 392 -20.85 2.05 22.48
#